data_3e222c626d2d3fd52c255b7bf5052f0c
#
_entry.id   3e222c626d2d3fd52c255b7bf5052f0c
#
_cell.length_a   1.000
_cell.length_b   1.000
_cell.length_c   1.000
_cell.angle_alpha   90.00
_cell.angle_beta   90.00
_cell.angle_gamma   90.00
#
_symmetry.space_group_name_H-M   'P 1'
#
loop_
_entity.id
_entity.type
_entity.pdbx_description
1 polymer ?
#
loop_
_entity_poly.entity_id
_entity_poly.type
_entity_poly.pdbx_seq_one_letter_code
_entity_poly.pdbx_strand_id
1 'polypeptide(L)'
;MKNSRYLKINHPRRRAGFSPWGLTMAIALVVYGTTGLAGVHAQATVGRVFGWAPAGETITAHSTSGIRRHAKANAKGRYTIGALPMGVYVVTLEKDGKAVDTRSNIKLTVGGGAEVDFACANDQCAAPASD
;
A
#
# COMPACT_ATOMS: atom_id res chain seq x y z
N MET A 1 -46.08 -16.12 -22.65
CA MET A 1 -45.74 -17.55 -22.62
C MET A 1 -44.28 -17.66 -22.20
N LYS A 2 -44.03 -18.05 -20.97
CA LYS A 2 -42.68 -18.15 -20.41
C LYS A 2 -42.37 -19.64 -20.20
N ASN A 3 -41.57 -20.23 -21.06
CA ASN A 3 -41.06 -21.59 -20.85
C ASN A 3 -39.70 -21.50 -20.14
N SER A 4 -39.74 -21.69 -18.84
CA SER A 4 -38.57 -21.85 -18.01
C SER A 4 -38.23 -23.35 -18.01
N ARG A 5 -37.20 -23.74 -18.75
CA ARG A 5 -36.66 -25.10 -18.67
C ARG A 5 -35.57 -25.14 -17.61
N TYR A 6 -35.90 -25.67 -16.46
CA TYR A 6 -34.91 -25.99 -15.43
C TYR A 6 -34.13 -27.22 -15.87
N LEU A 7 -32.86 -27.08 -16.08
CA LEU A 7 -31.91 -28.16 -16.28
C LEU A 7 -31.66 -28.84 -14.91
N LYS A 8 -32.20 -30.07 -14.79
CA LYS A 8 -32.00 -30.91 -13.62
C LYS A 8 -30.61 -31.57 -13.74
N ILE A 9 -29.65 -31.12 -12.96
CA ILE A 9 -28.32 -31.72 -12.88
C ILE A 9 -28.38 -32.91 -11.96
N ASN A 10 -28.32 -34.10 -12.52
CA ASN A 10 -28.19 -35.35 -11.78
C ASN A 10 -26.71 -35.54 -11.40
N HIS A 11 -26.42 -35.53 -10.11
CA HIS A 11 -25.13 -35.97 -9.61
C HIS A 11 -25.12 -37.47 -9.40
N PRO A 12 -24.20 -38.23 -10.01
CA PRO A 12 -24.05 -39.64 -9.70
C PRO A 12 -23.37 -39.80 -8.33
N ARG A 13 -24.07 -40.40 -7.41
CA ARG A 13 -23.51 -40.86 -6.11
C ARG A 13 -22.54 -42.00 -6.39
N ARG A 14 -21.24 -41.75 -6.31
CA ARG A 14 -20.25 -42.82 -6.28
C ARG A 14 -20.27 -43.46 -4.88
N ARG A 15 -20.75 -44.68 -4.79
CA ARG A 15 -20.60 -45.52 -3.63
C ARG A 15 -19.15 -46.00 -3.56
N ALA A 16 -18.44 -45.57 -2.53
CA ALA A 16 -17.14 -46.13 -2.19
C ALA A 16 -17.35 -47.50 -1.58
N GLY A 17 -16.95 -48.55 -2.28
CA GLY A 17 -16.88 -49.90 -1.76
C GLY A 17 -15.67 -50.02 -0.84
N PHE A 18 -15.92 -50.30 0.43
CA PHE A 18 -14.88 -50.69 1.37
C PHE A 18 -14.51 -52.14 1.10
N SER A 19 -13.28 -52.40 0.70
CA SER A 19 -12.70 -53.73 0.68
C SER A 19 -11.88 -53.94 1.95
N PRO A 20 -12.20 -54.87 2.81
CA PRO A 20 -11.38 -55.20 3.96
C PRO A 20 -10.49 -56.39 3.60
N TRP A 21 -9.23 -56.16 3.30
CA TRP A 21 -8.16 -57.17 3.50
C TRP A 21 -6.82 -56.59 3.06
N GLY A 22 -5.91 -56.50 4.01
CA GLY A 22 -4.52 -56.10 3.73
C GLY A 22 -3.87 -55.42 4.93
N LEU A 23 -3.66 -56.23 6.00
CA LEU A 23 -2.77 -55.81 7.08
C LEU A 23 -1.35 -55.84 6.58
N THR A 24 -0.77 -54.68 6.28
CA THR A 24 0.67 -54.54 6.16
C THR A 24 1.11 -53.33 6.98
N MET A 25 1.76 -53.65 8.10
CA MET A 25 2.46 -52.68 8.94
C MET A 25 3.58 -52.06 8.11
N ALA A 26 3.40 -50.84 7.66
CA ALA A 26 4.47 -49.97 7.24
C ALA A 26 4.65 -48.93 8.32
N ILE A 27 5.69 -49.11 9.14
CA ILE A 27 6.16 -48.07 10.07
C ILE A 27 6.80 -46.98 9.20
N ALA A 28 6.02 -45.99 8.84
CA ALA A 28 6.54 -44.79 8.25
C ALA A 28 7.02 -43.88 9.38
N LEU A 29 8.34 -43.79 9.52
CA LEU A 29 9.00 -42.71 10.26
C LEU A 29 8.65 -41.39 9.63
N VAL A 30 7.63 -40.71 10.16
CA VAL A 30 7.33 -39.34 9.80
C VAL A 30 8.36 -38.46 10.50
N VAL A 31 9.43 -38.15 9.77
CA VAL A 31 10.31 -37.06 10.16
C VAL A 31 9.52 -35.77 9.97
N TYR A 32 8.99 -35.24 11.05
CA TYR A 32 8.43 -33.89 11.06
C TYR A 32 9.60 -32.90 10.89
N GLY A 33 9.93 -32.62 9.64
CA GLY A 33 10.72 -31.46 9.31
C GLY A 33 9.87 -30.22 9.62
N THR A 34 10.08 -29.62 10.77
CA THR A 34 9.59 -28.26 11.03
C THR A 34 10.35 -27.31 10.10
N THR A 35 9.83 -27.12 8.89
CA THR A 35 10.22 -25.99 8.06
C THR A 35 9.72 -24.75 8.77
N GLY A 36 10.56 -24.18 9.65
CA GLY A 36 10.34 -22.86 10.20
C GLY A 36 10.25 -21.89 9.01
N LEU A 37 9.05 -21.43 8.69
CA LEU A 37 8.86 -20.27 7.86
C LEU A 37 9.46 -19.08 8.62
N ALA A 38 10.77 -18.87 8.45
CA ALA A 38 11.39 -17.63 8.83
C ALA A 38 10.67 -16.54 8.01
N GLY A 39 9.73 -15.85 8.63
CA GLY A 39 9.09 -14.70 8.06
C GLY A 39 10.18 -13.71 7.69
N VAL A 40 10.50 -13.61 6.42
CA VAL A 40 11.39 -12.59 5.91
C VAL A 40 10.63 -11.28 6.12
N HIS A 41 10.92 -10.58 7.21
CA HIS A 41 10.46 -9.22 7.39
C HIS A 41 11.16 -8.38 6.35
N ALA A 42 10.49 -8.13 5.24
CA ALA A 42 10.95 -7.16 4.26
C ALA A 42 11.05 -5.82 4.98
N GLN A 43 12.26 -5.39 5.29
CA GLN A 43 12.49 -4.07 5.83
C GLN A 43 12.01 -3.06 4.79
N ALA A 44 11.15 -2.14 5.21
CA ALA A 44 10.67 -1.09 4.34
C ALA A 44 11.86 -0.25 3.88
N THR A 45 12.28 -0.42 2.62
CA THR A 45 13.37 0.33 2.00
C THR A 45 12.93 1.69 1.48
N VAL A 46 11.69 2.08 1.75
CA VAL A 46 11.06 3.29 1.27
C VAL A 46 10.63 4.20 2.40
N GLY A 47 10.66 5.50 2.15
CA GLY A 47 10.12 6.53 3.02
C GLY A 47 8.84 7.15 2.49
N ARG A 48 8.39 8.20 3.16
CA ARG A 48 7.21 8.99 2.77
C ARG A 48 7.41 10.47 3.04
N VAL A 49 6.77 11.30 2.24
CA VAL A 49 6.59 12.74 2.50
C VAL A 49 5.12 12.96 2.82
N PHE A 50 4.83 13.73 3.85
CA PHE A 50 3.47 14.05 4.25
C PHE A 50 3.42 15.48 4.81
N GLY A 51 2.24 16.01 4.95
CA GLY A 51 2.07 17.36 5.51
C GLY A 51 0.74 17.99 5.14
N TRP A 52 0.73 19.31 5.17
CA TRP A 52 -0.43 20.12 4.86
C TRP A 52 -0.23 20.90 3.57
N ALA A 53 -1.28 21.04 2.81
CA ALA A 53 -1.32 21.81 1.57
C ALA A 53 -2.77 22.25 1.30
N PRO A 54 -3.01 23.26 0.46
CA PRO A 54 -4.37 23.64 0.08
C PRO A 54 -5.14 22.46 -0.49
N ALA A 55 -6.38 22.28 -0.03
CA ALA A 55 -7.22 21.16 -0.43
C ALA A 55 -7.39 21.09 -1.95
N GLY A 56 -7.23 19.88 -2.51
CA GLY A 56 -7.37 19.64 -3.94
C GLY A 56 -6.14 19.95 -4.79
N GLU A 57 -5.13 20.62 -4.24
CA GLU A 57 -3.87 20.91 -4.94
C GLU A 57 -2.99 19.67 -5.05
N THR A 58 -2.12 19.64 -6.05
CA THR A 58 -1.21 18.52 -6.29
C THR A 58 0.16 18.83 -5.70
N ILE A 59 0.70 17.86 -4.97
CA ILE A 59 2.04 17.90 -4.43
C ILE A 59 2.89 16.86 -5.15
N THR A 60 4.02 17.29 -5.71
CA THR A 60 4.96 16.43 -6.44
C THR A 60 6.29 16.37 -5.70
N ALA A 61 6.76 15.14 -5.42
CA ALA A 61 8.10 14.88 -4.91
C ALA A 61 8.98 14.38 -6.06
N HIS A 62 10.09 15.06 -6.28
CA HIS A 62 11.08 14.72 -7.30
C HIS A 62 12.47 14.54 -6.66
N SER A 63 13.09 13.36 -6.87
CA SER A 63 14.43 13.10 -6.36
C SER A 63 15.51 13.55 -7.33
N THR A 64 16.71 13.80 -6.81
CA THR A 64 17.90 14.06 -7.63
C THR A 64 18.27 12.87 -8.53
N SER A 65 17.82 11.66 -8.21
CA SER A 65 17.99 10.45 -9.02
C SER A 65 16.92 10.25 -10.11
N GLY A 66 15.97 11.18 -10.28
CA GLY A 66 14.97 11.17 -11.33
C GLY A 66 13.63 10.54 -10.94
N ILE A 67 13.46 10.05 -9.71
CA ILE A 67 12.18 9.50 -9.25
C ILE A 67 11.19 10.63 -9.03
N ARG A 68 9.99 10.48 -9.59
CA ARG A 68 8.90 11.44 -9.45
C ARG A 68 7.64 10.75 -8.97
N ARG A 69 7.02 11.31 -7.93
CA ARG A 69 5.72 10.87 -7.40
C ARG A 69 4.89 12.06 -6.98
N HIS A 70 3.58 11.91 -7.02
CA HIS A 70 2.67 12.98 -6.65
C HIS A 70 1.48 12.45 -5.85
N ALA A 71 0.85 13.33 -5.10
CA ALA A 71 -0.41 13.11 -4.41
C ALA A 71 -1.23 14.40 -4.40
N LYS A 72 -2.53 14.29 -4.19
CA LYS A 72 -3.41 15.44 -3.97
C LYS A 72 -3.70 15.62 -2.49
N ALA A 73 -3.77 16.86 -2.05
CA ALA A 73 -4.27 17.17 -0.74
C ALA A 73 -5.77 16.86 -0.65
N ASN A 74 -6.18 16.21 0.43
CA ASN A 74 -7.59 15.88 0.67
C ASN A 74 -8.40 17.14 1.06
N ALA A 75 -9.70 16.97 1.31
CA ALA A 75 -10.60 18.07 1.68
C ALA A 75 -10.18 18.76 3.00
N LYS A 76 -9.40 18.10 3.85
CA LYS A 76 -8.84 18.65 5.09
C LYS A 76 -7.48 19.31 4.91
N GLY A 77 -6.92 19.31 3.69
CA GLY A 77 -5.61 19.85 3.39
C GLY A 77 -4.44 18.94 3.78
N ARG A 78 -4.68 17.62 4.00
CA ARG A 78 -3.63 16.65 4.28
C ARG A 78 -3.22 15.89 3.02
N TYR A 79 -1.92 15.64 2.88
CA TYR A 79 -1.39 14.81 1.80
C TYR A 79 -0.34 13.83 2.31
N THR A 80 -0.14 12.75 1.58
CA THR A 80 0.93 11.77 1.82
C THR A 80 1.40 11.21 0.49
N ILE A 81 2.70 11.26 0.24
CA ILE A 81 3.38 10.62 -0.88
C ILE A 81 4.22 9.49 -0.32
N GLY A 82 3.80 8.25 -0.56
CA GLY A 82 4.48 7.05 -0.08
C GLY A 82 5.39 6.41 -1.13
N ALA A 83 6.03 5.31 -0.74
CA ALA A 83 6.90 4.51 -1.60
C ALA A 83 8.02 5.32 -2.26
N LEU A 84 8.63 6.23 -1.51
CA LEU A 84 9.76 7.03 -1.94
C LEU A 84 11.06 6.35 -1.49
N PRO A 85 11.96 5.96 -2.41
CA PRO A 85 13.29 5.50 -2.04
C PRO A 85 14.05 6.52 -1.20
N MET A 86 15.05 6.06 -0.44
CA MET A 86 15.92 6.97 0.29
C MET A 86 16.60 7.95 -0.67
N GLY A 87 16.83 9.16 -0.25
CA GLY A 87 17.48 10.18 -1.07
C GLY A 87 17.10 11.60 -0.70
N VAL A 88 17.50 12.53 -1.55
CA VAL A 88 17.18 13.93 -1.43
C VAL A 88 16.09 14.29 -2.44
N TYR A 89 15.06 14.96 -1.97
CA TYR A 89 13.89 15.32 -2.76
C TYR A 89 13.68 16.83 -2.79
N VAL A 90 13.08 17.25 -3.89
CA VAL A 90 12.43 18.54 -4.04
C VAL A 90 10.93 18.28 -4.03
N VAL A 91 10.21 18.94 -3.14
CA VAL A 91 8.76 18.81 -3.02
C VAL A 91 8.11 20.11 -3.49
N THR A 92 7.25 20.01 -4.47
CA THR A 92 6.63 21.16 -5.14
C THR A 92 5.12 21.10 -4.99
N LEU A 93 4.52 22.21 -4.58
CA LEU A 93 3.08 22.43 -4.63
C LEU A 93 2.71 22.94 -6.02
N GLU A 94 1.78 22.27 -6.67
CA GLU A 94 1.29 22.61 -8.01
C GLU A 94 -0.19 22.99 -7.94
N LYS A 95 -0.50 24.14 -8.49
CA LYS A 95 -1.86 24.64 -8.70
C LYS A 95 -2.11 24.83 -10.20
N ASP A 96 -3.18 24.23 -10.72
CA ASP A 96 -3.54 24.26 -12.14
C ASP A 96 -2.36 23.88 -13.07
N GLY A 97 -1.56 22.89 -12.64
CA GLY A 97 -0.39 22.42 -13.38
C GLY A 97 0.85 23.32 -13.31
N LYS A 98 0.81 24.37 -12.49
CA LYS A 98 1.93 25.29 -12.29
C LYS A 98 2.50 25.19 -10.88
N ALA A 99 3.82 25.16 -10.76
CA ALA A 99 4.50 25.20 -9.48
C ALA A 99 4.26 26.57 -8.80
N VAL A 100 3.71 26.58 -7.60
CA VAL A 100 3.43 27.79 -6.82
C VAL A 100 4.31 27.91 -5.59
N ASP A 101 4.78 26.79 -5.03
CA ASP A 101 5.73 26.76 -3.91
C ASP A 101 6.63 25.53 -4.01
N THR A 102 7.87 25.63 -3.54
CA THR A 102 8.85 24.55 -3.64
C THR A 102 9.69 24.48 -2.37
N ARG A 103 9.84 23.26 -1.85
CA ARG A 103 10.73 22.93 -0.74
C ARG A 103 11.84 22.02 -1.23
N SER A 104 13.08 22.45 -1.09
CA SER A 104 14.27 21.72 -1.53
C SER A 104 14.95 21.01 -0.36
N ASN A 105 15.87 20.10 -0.69
CA ASN A 105 16.75 19.45 0.27
C ASN A 105 16.00 18.61 1.33
N ILE A 106 14.90 17.98 0.94
CA ILE A 106 14.14 17.08 1.81
C ILE A 106 14.84 15.71 1.82
N LYS A 107 15.49 15.39 2.92
CA LYS A 107 16.21 14.11 3.09
C LYS A 107 15.25 13.03 3.59
N LEU A 108 15.15 11.93 2.84
CA LEU A 108 14.41 10.74 3.25
C LEU A 108 15.37 9.62 3.60
N THR A 109 15.14 9.03 4.76
CA THR A 109 15.84 7.83 5.24
C THR A 109 14.93 6.61 5.12
N VAL A 110 15.53 5.44 5.19
CA VAL A 110 14.82 4.16 5.15
C VAL A 110 13.77 4.08 6.25
N GLY A 111 12.53 3.79 5.88
CA GLY A 111 11.40 3.71 6.83
C GLY A 111 11.00 5.05 7.43
N GLY A 112 11.68 6.13 7.07
CA GLY A 112 11.44 7.47 7.60
C GLY A 112 10.31 8.21 6.89
N GLY A 113 9.86 9.29 7.55
CA GLY A 113 8.92 10.25 6.97
C GLY A 113 9.46 11.68 7.12
N ALA A 114 9.26 12.49 6.10
CA ALA A 114 9.53 13.92 6.16
C ALA A 114 8.20 14.69 6.13
N GLU A 115 8.02 15.57 7.10
CA GLU A 115 6.90 16.48 7.11
C GLU A 115 7.24 17.73 6.32
N VAL A 116 6.40 18.07 5.37
CA VAL A 116 6.58 19.24 4.50
C VAL A 116 5.24 19.94 4.38
N ASP A 117 5.16 21.11 5.00
CA ASP A 117 3.97 21.92 5.01
C ASP A 117 4.08 23.07 4.03
N PHE A 118 3.01 23.30 3.30
CA PHE A 118 2.88 24.43 2.40
C PHE A 118 1.94 25.47 2.98
N ALA A 119 2.24 26.75 2.74
CA ALA A 119 1.37 27.83 3.14
C ALA A 119 -0.01 27.70 2.46
N CYS A 120 -1.04 27.81 3.24
CA CYS A 120 -2.40 27.84 2.75
C CYS A 120 -2.96 29.24 2.81
N ALA A 121 -3.89 29.53 1.91
CA ALA A 121 -4.61 30.80 2.01
C ALA A 121 -5.32 30.87 3.36
N ASN A 122 -5.08 31.96 4.09
CA ASN A 122 -5.62 32.22 5.43
C ASN A 122 -5.22 31.20 6.53
N ASP A 123 -4.01 30.67 6.45
CA ASP A 123 -3.50 29.65 7.39
C ASP A 123 -4.41 28.41 7.59
N GLN A 124 -5.29 28.16 6.63
CA GLN A 124 -6.27 27.08 6.71
C GLN A 124 -5.66 25.66 6.57
N CYS A 125 -4.38 25.59 6.25
CA CYS A 125 -3.65 24.33 6.34
C CYS A 125 -2.98 24.14 7.69
N ALA A 126 -3.00 25.11 8.59
CA ALA A 126 -2.55 24.88 9.94
C ALA A 126 -3.39 23.74 10.52
N ALA A 127 -2.73 22.76 11.15
CA ALA A 127 -3.45 21.77 11.91
C ALA A 127 -4.43 22.50 12.84
N PRO A 128 -5.69 22.08 12.94
CA PRO A 128 -6.58 22.66 13.92
C PRO A 128 -5.87 22.56 15.25
N ALA A 129 -5.74 23.70 15.94
CA ALA A 129 -5.15 23.72 17.27
C ALA A 129 -5.83 22.62 18.06
N SER A 130 -5.06 21.64 18.49
CA SER A 130 -5.56 20.59 19.36
C SER A 130 -5.85 21.24 20.71
N ASP A 131 -7.11 21.55 20.93
CA ASP A 131 -7.61 21.91 22.25
C ASP A 131 -7.54 20.70 23.19
#